data_2627fee9e646c56036bb01a288aa3b0c
#
_entry.id   2627fee9e646c56036bb01a288aa3b0c
#
_cell.length_a   1.000
_cell.length_b   1.000
_cell.length_c   1.000
_cell.angle_alpha   90.00
_cell.angle_beta   90.00
_cell.angle_gamma   90.00
#
_symmetry.space_group_name_H-M   'P 1'
#
loop_
_entity.id
_entity.type
_entity.pdbx_description
1 polymer ?
#
loop_
_entity_poly.entity_id
_entity_poly.type
_entity_poly.pdbx_seq_one_letter_code
_entity_poly.pdbx_strand_id
1 'polypeptide(L)'
;MSFLVRAPFAAHVLPLSEVPDPVFASGVVGDGRALLPDNDFTCVTVHSPINGVVTKLKSHAAIITSTRGPSILIHLGIDTVGLRGRGFAPLVEEGDIVDAGTPLIHWDLGPVRGAGLSPCVPVIVVNPPGTPVCSALDQTATEVAVLEPLFSVDDN
;
A
#
# COMPACT_ATOMS: atom_id res chain seq x y z
N MET A 1 -6.92 9.86 18.90
CA MET A 1 -7.79 8.85 18.26
C MET A 1 -6.99 8.11 17.20
N SER A 2 -7.46 6.97 16.78
CA SER A 2 -6.78 6.17 15.77
C SER A 2 -7.78 5.64 14.76
N PHE A 3 -7.29 5.23 13.61
CA PHE A 3 -8.11 4.53 12.62
C PHE A 3 -7.35 3.33 12.06
N LEU A 4 -8.10 2.34 11.59
CA LEU A 4 -7.53 1.12 11.03
C LEU A 4 -7.13 1.31 9.58
N VAL A 5 -5.96 0.77 9.26
CA VAL A 5 -5.53 0.54 7.88
C VAL A 5 -5.68 -0.96 7.63
N ARG A 6 -6.46 -1.31 6.62
CA ARG A 6 -6.77 -2.70 6.30
C ARG A 6 -5.88 -3.20 5.19
N ALA A 7 -5.65 -4.52 5.17
CA ALA A 7 -4.82 -5.12 4.14
C ALA A 7 -5.48 -4.95 2.77
N PRO A 8 -4.78 -4.33 1.79
CA PRO A 8 -5.33 -4.15 0.46
C PRO A 8 -5.48 -5.44 -0.34
N PHE A 9 -4.77 -6.48 0.03
CA PHE A 9 -4.89 -7.83 -0.54
C PHE A 9 -4.33 -8.85 0.45
N ALA A 10 -4.62 -10.13 0.23
CA ALA A 10 -4.08 -11.20 1.06
C ALA A 10 -2.57 -11.34 0.82
N ALA A 11 -1.78 -11.37 1.88
CA ALA A 11 -0.33 -11.31 1.76
C ALA A 11 0.39 -11.81 3.01
N HIS A 12 1.69 -12.02 2.86
CA HIS A 12 2.61 -12.14 4.00
C HIS A 12 2.99 -10.74 4.45
N VAL A 13 3.06 -10.50 5.75
CA VAL A 13 3.39 -9.20 6.33
C VAL A 13 4.84 -9.18 6.75
N LEU A 14 5.57 -8.16 6.30
CA LEU A 14 6.97 -7.96 6.64
C LEU A 14 7.15 -6.61 7.32
N PRO A 15 8.16 -6.49 8.21
CA PRO A 15 8.58 -5.17 8.69
C PRO A 15 9.04 -4.32 7.52
N LEU A 16 8.82 -3.02 7.61
CA LEU A 16 9.21 -2.09 6.54
C LEU A 16 10.71 -2.15 6.27
N SER A 17 11.52 -2.43 7.29
CA SER A 17 12.97 -2.55 7.16
C SER A 17 13.42 -3.67 6.20
N GLU A 18 12.55 -4.63 5.89
CA GLU A 18 12.86 -5.73 4.97
C GLU A 18 12.49 -5.43 3.52
N VAL A 19 11.96 -4.25 3.24
CA VAL A 19 11.70 -3.83 1.85
C VAL A 19 13.04 -3.70 1.12
N PRO A 20 13.18 -4.30 -0.08
CA PRO A 20 14.45 -4.24 -0.82
C PRO A 20 14.64 -2.90 -1.55
N ASP A 21 14.45 -1.81 -0.84
CA ASP A 21 14.64 -0.45 -1.30
C ASP A 21 15.01 0.40 -0.08
N PRO A 22 16.21 1.00 -0.06
CA PRO A 22 16.68 1.72 1.13
C PRO A 22 15.84 2.94 1.49
N VAL A 23 15.17 3.56 0.52
CA VAL A 23 14.33 4.72 0.78
C VAL A 23 13.10 4.31 1.59
N PHE A 24 12.44 3.22 1.21
CA PHE A 24 11.31 2.70 1.97
C PHE A 24 11.75 2.05 3.28
N ALA A 25 12.82 1.24 3.24
CA ALA A 25 13.27 0.48 4.40
C ALA A 25 13.76 1.38 5.54
N SER A 26 14.28 2.56 5.23
CA SER A 26 14.75 3.51 6.24
C SER A 26 13.62 4.21 7.00
N GLY A 27 12.39 4.15 6.50
CA GLY A 27 11.25 4.85 7.07
C GLY A 27 11.19 6.34 6.75
N VAL A 28 12.07 6.84 5.86
CA VAL A 28 12.11 8.27 5.52
C VAL A 28 10.85 8.73 4.77
N VAL A 29 10.20 7.83 4.03
CA VAL A 29 8.92 8.12 3.35
C VAL A 29 7.78 8.17 4.37
N GLY A 30 7.83 7.32 5.38
CA GLY A 30 6.84 7.18 6.42
C GLY A 30 6.92 5.82 7.08
N ASP A 31 6.13 5.62 8.12
CA ASP A 31 6.04 4.35 8.83
C ASP A 31 4.92 3.50 8.24
N GLY A 32 5.01 2.21 8.40
CA GLY A 32 4.01 1.28 7.91
C GLY A 32 4.46 -0.17 7.96
N ARG A 33 3.96 -0.95 7.00
CA ARG A 33 4.30 -2.38 6.85
C ARG A 33 4.52 -2.66 5.39
N ALA A 34 5.17 -3.77 5.11
CA ALA A 34 5.33 -4.28 3.76
C ALA A 34 4.50 -5.54 3.59
N LEU A 35 3.97 -5.73 2.40
CA LEU A 35 3.20 -6.92 2.04
C LEU A 35 3.90 -7.64 0.91
N LEU A 36 3.90 -8.97 0.98
CA LEU A 36 4.45 -9.80 -0.07
C LEU A 36 3.35 -10.75 -0.55
N PRO A 37 2.89 -10.62 -1.81
CA PRO A 37 1.89 -11.54 -2.34
C PRO A 37 2.44 -12.97 -2.35
N ASP A 38 1.57 -13.94 -2.09
CA ASP A 38 1.93 -15.36 -2.15
C ASP A 38 2.46 -15.70 -3.54
N ASN A 39 3.49 -16.54 -3.59
CA ASN A 39 4.09 -16.98 -4.86
C ASN A 39 3.10 -17.72 -5.77
N ASP A 40 2.07 -18.31 -5.19
CA ASP A 40 1.04 -19.05 -5.96
C ASP A 40 0.03 -18.10 -6.61
N PHE A 41 -0.02 -16.82 -6.22
CA PHE A 41 -0.92 -15.86 -6.85
C PHE A 41 -0.38 -15.46 -8.23
N THR A 42 -1.24 -15.47 -9.24
CA THR A 42 -0.92 -14.96 -10.58
C THR A 42 -1.33 -13.50 -10.72
N CYS A 43 -2.33 -13.07 -9.97
CA CYS A 43 -2.80 -11.69 -9.94
C CYS A 43 -3.42 -11.40 -8.57
N VAL A 44 -3.54 -10.13 -8.26
CA VAL A 44 -4.26 -9.66 -7.08
C VAL A 44 -5.11 -8.45 -7.46
N THR A 45 -6.24 -8.28 -6.77
CA THR A 45 -6.99 -7.03 -6.81
C THR A 45 -6.60 -6.23 -5.57
N VAL A 46 -6.10 -5.03 -5.79
CA VAL A 46 -5.67 -4.13 -4.71
C VAL A 46 -6.86 -3.28 -4.30
N HIS A 47 -7.26 -3.37 -3.03
CA HIS A 47 -8.42 -2.67 -2.48
C HIS A 47 -7.96 -1.46 -1.66
N SER A 48 -8.83 -0.45 -1.55
CA SER A 48 -8.52 0.68 -0.68
C SER A 48 -8.40 0.22 0.77
N PRO A 49 -7.32 0.60 1.47
CA PRO A 49 -7.13 0.20 2.87
C PRO A 49 -7.90 1.06 3.87
N ILE A 50 -8.41 2.20 3.42
CA ILE A 50 -9.11 3.17 4.27
C ILE A 50 -10.24 3.83 3.47
N ASN A 51 -11.15 4.50 4.18
CA ASN A 51 -12.08 5.43 3.57
C ASN A 51 -11.36 6.73 3.26
N GLY A 52 -11.57 7.29 2.09
CA GLY A 52 -10.93 8.55 1.74
C GLY A 52 -11.09 8.92 0.28
N VAL A 53 -10.16 9.75 -0.19
CA VAL A 53 -10.14 10.25 -1.55
C VAL A 53 -8.84 9.78 -2.22
N VAL A 54 -8.96 9.31 -3.46
CA VAL A 54 -7.79 8.97 -4.28
C VAL A 54 -7.11 10.28 -4.69
N THR A 55 -6.08 10.69 -3.96
CA THR A 55 -5.40 11.96 -4.20
C THR A 55 -4.26 11.83 -5.19
N LYS A 56 -3.74 10.62 -5.37
CA LYS A 56 -2.70 10.34 -6.36
C LYS A 56 -2.91 8.93 -6.90
N LEU A 57 -2.81 8.79 -8.21
CA LEU A 57 -2.93 7.47 -8.84
C LEU A 57 -1.92 7.37 -9.98
N LYS A 58 -1.04 6.38 -9.86
CA LYS A 58 -0.18 5.88 -10.94
C LYS A 58 -0.63 4.46 -11.24
N SER A 59 -0.17 3.88 -12.33
CA SER A 59 -0.52 2.49 -12.61
C SER A 59 -0.05 1.56 -11.48
N HIS A 60 1.14 1.82 -10.91
CA HIS A 60 1.80 0.98 -9.91
C HIS A 60 1.70 1.51 -8.47
N ALA A 61 0.98 2.59 -8.22
CA ALA A 61 0.90 3.19 -6.89
C ALA A 61 -0.35 4.04 -6.73
N ALA A 62 -0.83 4.13 -5.50
CA ALA A 62 -1.96 4.99 -5.16
C ALA A 62 -1.74 5.63 -3.78
N ILE A 63 -2.22 6.85 -3.63
CA ILE A 63 -2.31 7.51 -2.33
C ILE A 63 -3.78 7.80 -2.05
N ILE A 64 -4.26 7.31 -0.91
CA ILE A 64 -5.61 7.57 -0.42
C ILE A 64 -5.48 8.48 0.79
N THR A 65 -6.09 9.65 0.72
CA THR A 65 -6.08 10.60 1.83
C THR A 65 -7.34 10.43 2.65
N SER A 66 -7.16 10.15 3.94
CA SER A 66 -8.29 9.98 4.85
C SER A 66 -8.97 11.32 5.12
N THR A 67 -10.25 11.29 5.53
CA THR A 67 -10.96 12.49 5.96
C THR A 67 -10.39 13.07 7.27
N ARG A 68 -9.51 12.32 7.94
CA ARG A 68 -8.86 12.71 9.19
C ARG A 68 -7.48 13.33 8.99
N GLY A 69 -7.00 13.43 7.75
CA GLY A 69 -5.75 14.08 7.40
C GLY A 69 -4.66 13.17 6.89
N PRO A 70 -4.26 12.11 7.61
CA PRO A 70 -3.19 11.23 7.14
C PRO A 70 -3.53 10.53 5.83
N SER A 71 -2.50 10.32 5.00
CA SER A 71 -2.60 9.62 3.72
C SER A 71 -1.90 8.28 3.79
N ILE A 72 -2.42 7.32 3.04
CA ILE A 72 -1.80 6.00 2.92
C ILE A 72 -1.30 5.84 1.49
N LEU A 73 -0.01 5.54 1.36
CA LEU A 73 0.62 5.18 0.09
C LEU A 73 0.66 3.66 -0.02
N ILE A 74 0.21 3.15 -1.16
CA ILE A 74 0.38 1.75 -1.54
C ILE A 74 1.26 1.74 -2.78
N HIS A 75 2.43 1.14 -2.71
CA HIS A 75 3.37 1.08 -3.84
C HIS A 75 3.52 -0.37 -4.29
N LEU A 76 3.02 -0.69 -5.47
CA LEU A 76 2.93 -2.06 -5.98
C LEU A 76 4.24 -2.52 -6.60
N GLY A 77 5.03 -3.21 -5.81
CA GLY A 77 6.36 -3.69 -6.20
C GLY A 77 7.43 -2.62 -6.04
N ILE A 78 8.67 -3.01 -6.28
CA ILE A 78 9.84 -2.14 -6.18
C ILE A 78 10.40 -1.91 -7.58
N ASP A 79 10.68 -0.65 -7.91
CA ASP A 79 11.16 -0.21 -9.23
C ASP A 79 10.19 -0.51 -10.37
N THR A 80 8.93 -0.73 -10.06
CA THR A 80 7.91 -1.11 -11.03
C THR A 80 7.47 0.04 -11.95
N VAL A 81 7.90 1.26 -11.67
CA VAL A 81 7.70 2.39 -12.60
C VAL A 81 8.31 2.08 -13.98
N GLY A 82 9.40 1.32 -14.01
CA GLY A 82 10.06 0.91 -15.26
C GLY A 82 9.22 -0.03 -16.13
N LEU A 83 8.17 -0.64 -15.59
CA LEU A 83 7.26 -1.49 -16.37
C LEU A 83 6.30 -0.70 -17.24
N ARG A 84 6.23 0.63 -17.04
CA ARG A 84 5.38 1.54 -17.84
C ARG A 84 3.91 1.10 -17.89
N GLY A 85 3.39 0.67 -16.75
CA GLY A 85 2.00 0.26 -16.59
C GLY A 85 1.69 -1.19 -16.97
N ARG A 86 2.66 -1.94 -17.46
CA ARG A 86 2.42 -3.35 -17.80
C ARG A 86 2.10 -4.18 -16.57
N GLY A 87 0.96 -4.86 -16.58
CA GLY A 87 0.48 -5.67 -15.47
C GLY A 87 -0.43 -4.91 -14.52
N PHE A 88 -0.63 -3.62 -14.72
CA PHE A 88 -1.46 -2.78 -13.84
C PHE A 88 -2.65 -2.23 -14.59
N ALA A 89 -3.86 -2.43 -14.03
CA ALA A 89 -5.09 -1.90 -14.59
C ALA A 89 -5.82 -1.08 -13.50
N PRO A 90 -5.66 0.25 -13.49
CA PRO A 90 -6.41 1.09 -12.55
C PRO A 90 -7.92 0.95 -12.75
N LEU A 91 -8.65 0.89 -11.64
CA LEU A 91 -10.10 0.72 -11.61
C LEU A 91 -10.82 1.98 -11.11
N VAL A 92 -10.08 2.99 -10.69
CA VAL A 92 -10.60 4.27 -10.19
C VAL A 92 -9.81 5.39 -10.85
N GLU A 93 -10.21 6.64 -10.55
CA GLU A 93 -9.55 7.85 -11.03
C GLU A 93 -9.15 8.75 -9.86
N GLU A 94 -8.15 9.61 -10.06
CA GLU A 94 -7.83 10.63 -9.08
C GLU A 94 -9.06 11.49 -8.80
N GLY A 95 -9.30 11.78 -7.52
CA GLY A 95 -10.46 12.52 -7.07
C GLY A 95 -11.64 11.67 -6.65
N ASP A 96 -11.62 10.37 -6.96
CA ASP A 96 -12.71 9.48 -6.55
C ASP A 96 -12.75 9.34 -5.03
N ILE A 97 -13.96 9.35 -4.49
CA ILE A 97 -14.21 9.03 -3.08
C ILE A 97 -14.37 7.51 -2.98
N VAL A 98 -13.61 6.89 -2.10
CA VAL A 98 -13.60 5.44 -1.94
C VAL A 98 -13.83 5.05 -0.48
N ASP A 99 -14.38 3.87 -0.29
CA ASP A 99 -14.47 3.22 1.02
C ASP A 99 -13.36 2.17 1.13
N ALA A 100 -13.02 1.81 2.36
CA ALA A 100 -12.17 0.64 2.58
C ALA A 100 -12.81 -0.57 1.89
N GLY A 101 -12.06 -1.24 1.04
CA GLY A 101 -12.56 -2.35 0.25
C GLY A 101 -12.92 -2.02 -1.20
N THR A 102 -12.97 -0.73 -1.58
CA THR A 102 -13.17 -0.38 -2.98
C THR A 102 -11.99 -0.88 -3.81
N PRO A 103 -12.21 -1.65 -4.90
CA PRO A 103 -11.11 -2.06 -5.78
C PRO A 103 -10.44 -0.85 -6.43
N LEU A 104 -9.11 -0.77 -6.34
CA LEU A 104 -8.32 0.34 -6.87
C LEU A 104 -7.57 -0.02 -8.13
N ILE A 105 -6.89 -1.17 -8.12
CA ILE A 105 -6.00 -1.59 -9.20
C ILE A 105 -6.07 -3.11 -9.31
N HIS A 106 -6.23 -3.61 -10.53
CA HIS A 106 -6.02 -5.03 -10.81
C HIS A 106 -4.56 -5.21 -11.20
N TRP A 107 -3.85 -6.09 -10.52
CA TRP A 107 -2.41 -6.29 -10.70
C TRP A 107 -2.10 -7.70 -11.16
N ASP A 108 -1.62 -7.83 -12.39
CA ASP A 108 -1.06 -9.08 -12.91
C ASP A 108 0.41 -9.15 -12.48
N LEU A 109 0.77 -10.17 -11.73
CA LEU A 109 2.12 -10.33 -11.18
C LEU A 109 3.13 -10.87 -12.20
N GLY A 110 2.69 -11.27 -13.38
CA GLY A 110 3.57 -11.80 -14.43
C GLY A 110 4.67 -10.82 -14.84
N PRO A 111 4.35 -9.56 -15.21
CA PRO A 111 5.38 -8.61 -15.65
C PRO A 111 6.43 -8.29 -14.58
N VAL A 112 6.04 -8.09 -13.31
CA VAL A 112 7.01 -7.78 -12.25
C VAL A 112 7.95 -8.97 -12.01
N ARG A 113 7.42 -10.17 -11.99
CA ARG A 113 8.20 -11.39 -11.81
C ARG A 113 9.09 -11.67 -13.03
N GLY A 114 8.55 -11.50 -14.22
CA GLY A 114 9.28 -11.72 -15.47
C GLY A 114 10.43 -10.74 -15.65
N ALA A 115 10.33 -9.53 -15.11
CA ALA A 115 11.39 -8.54 -15.14
C ALA A 115 12.43 -8.73 -14.01
N GLY A 116 12.23 -9.70 -13.11
CA GLY A 116 13.12 -9.93 -11.98
C GLY A 116 13.01 -8.88 -10.88
N LEU A 117 11.93 -8.12 -10.87
CA LEU A 117 11.67 -7.10 -9.84
C LEU A 117 10.96 -7.72 -8.64
N SER A 118 11.08 -7.06 -7.49
CA SER A 118 10.40 -7.52 -6.28
C SER A 118 8.92 -7.14 -6.29
N PRO A 119 8.00 -8.08 -6.01
CA PRO A 119 6.58 -7.77 -5.85
C PRO A 119 6.24 -7.24 -4.45
N CYS A 120 7.22 -6.93 -3.63
CA CYS A 120 7.00 -6.37 -2.29
C CYS A 120 6.24 -5.05 -2.36
N VAL A 121 5.25 -4.88 -1.48
CA VAL A 121 4.35 -3.73 -1.50
C VAL A 121 4.45 -2.97 -0.17
N PRO A 122 5.16 -1.86 -0.12
CA PRO A 122 5.08 -0.97 1.03
C PRO A 122 3.69 -0.35 1.15
N VAL A 123 3.13 -0.39 2.36
CA VAL A 123 1.89 0.31 2.73
C VAL A 123 2.28 1.27 3.85
N ILE A 124 2.25 2.55 3.55
CA ILE A 124 2.95 3.57 4.35
C ILE A 124 2.03 4.72 4.69
N VAL A 125 2.12 5.20 5.93
CA VAL A 125 1.49 6.45 6.36
C VAL A 125 2.35 7.61 5.88
N VAL A 126 1.79 8.47 5.04
CA VAL A 126 2.49 9.64 4.52
C VAL A 126 1.86 10.89 5.13
N ASN A 127 2.67 11.72 5.75
CA ASN A 127 2.21 12.96 6.35
C ASN A 127 2.70 14.17 5.54
N PRO A 128 1.88 15.21 5.39
CA PRO A 128 2.36 16.46 4.80
C PRO A 128 3.52 17.05 5.61
N PRO A 129 4.45 17.78 4.98
CA PRO A 129 5.54 18.45 5.69
C PRO A 129 5.00 19.37 6.79
N GLY A 130 5.65 19.34 7.95
CA GLY A 130 5.29 20.18 9.09
C GLY A 130 4.15 19.68 9.95
N THR A 131 3.55 18.52 9.62
CA THR A 131 2.53 17.89 10.47
C THR A 131 3.19 16.92 11.45
N PRO A 132 2.55 16.65 12.60
CA PRO A 132 3.03 15.61 13.51
C PRO A 132 3.09 14.26 12.79
N VAL A 133 4.12 13.49 13.09
CA VAL A 133 4.29 12.15 12.50
C VAL A 133 3.25 11.21 13.11
N CYS A 134 2.46 10.56 12.25
CA CYS A 134 1.62 9.46 12.66
C CYS A 134 2.45 8.18 12.64
N SER A 135 2.32 7.38 13.68
CA SER A 135 3.05 6.12 13.79
C SER A 135 2.12 4.94 13.56
N ALA A 136 2.60 3.96 12.80
CA ALA A 136 1.89 2.70 12.70
C ALA A 136 2.02 1.96 14.03
N LEU A 137 0.90 1.54 14.60
CA LEU A 137 0.91 0.77 15.84
C LEU A 137 1.32 -0.67 15.54
N ASP A 138 1.81 -1.34 16.57
CA ASP A 138 2.32 -2.70 16.42
C ASP A 138 1.31 -3.64 15.80
N GLN A 139 1.83 -4.42 14.87
CA GLN A 139 1.12 -5.51 14.25
C GLN A 139 2.03 -6.74 14.28
N THR A 140 1.60 -7.78 14.96
CA THR A 140 2.39 -9.00 15.13
C THR A 140 2.04 -10.08 14.12
N ALA A 141 0.96 -9.92 13.36
CA ALA A 141 0.57 -10.88 12.35
C ALA A 141 1.62 -10.99 11.25
N THR A 142 1.91 -12.22 10.83
CA THR A 142 2.82 -12.50 9.71
C THR A 142 2.08 -12.74 8.41
N GLU A 143 0.77 -12.91 8.47
CA GLU A 143 -0.09 -13.09 7.31
C GLU A 143 -1.39 -12.36 7.56
N VAL A 144 -1.99 -11.83 6.49
CA VAL A 144 -3.30 -11.19 6.52
C VAL A 144 -4.13 -11.67 5.35
N ALA A 145 -5.44 -11.81 5.57
CA ALA A 145 -6.41 -11.92 4.49
C ALA A 145 -6.78 -10.51 4.01
N VAL A 146 -7.42 -10.42 2.85
CA VAL A 146 -7.88 -9.15 2.31
C VAL A 146 -8.81 -8.45 3.31
N LEU A 147 -8.57 -7.16 3.52
CA LEU A 147 -9.33 -6.27 4.41
C LEU A 147 -9.26 -6.59 5.90
N GLU A 148 -8.44 -7.55 6.30
CA GLU A 148 -8.13 -7.70 7.72
C GLU A 148 -7.31 -6.50 8.22
N PRO A 149 -7.37 -6.18 9.53
CA PRO A 149 -6.55 -5.11 10.09
C PRO A 149 -5.07 -5.35 9.83
N LEU A 150 -4.39 -4.36 9.26
CA LEU A 150 -2.95 -4.42 9.00
C LEU A 150 -2.18 -3.65 10.08
N PHE A 151 -2.57 -2.42 10.34
CA PHE A 151 -2.06 -1.61 11.44
C PHE A 151 -3.03 -0.47 11.74
N SER A 152 -2.80 0.22 12.84
CA SER A 152 -3.57 1.41 13.21
C SER A 152 -2.70 2.64 13.08
N VAL A 153 -3.32 3.75 12.76
CA VAL A 153 -2.67 5.06 12.66
C VAL A 153 -3.22 5.95 13.75
N ASP A 154 -2.32 6.57 14.50
CA ASP A 154 -2.70 7.58 15.48
C ASP A 154 -2.82 8.92 14.73
N ASP A 155 -4.00 9.52 14.80
CA ASP A 155 -4.32 10.75 14.05
C ASP A 155 -4.37 12.00 14.92
N ASN A 156 -3.66 12.01 16.02
CA ASN A 156 -3.60 13.15 16.93
C ASN A 156 -3.27 14.47 16.25
#